data_b5e71ae2c07c3b1152370d32310359f8
#
_entry.id   b5e71ae2c07c3b1152370d32310359f8
#
_cell.length_a   1.000
_cell.length_b   1.000
_cell.length_c   1.000
_cell.angle_alpha   90.00
_cell.angle_beta   90.00
_cell.angle_gamma   90.00
#
_symmetry.space_group_name_H-M   'P 1'
#
loop_
_entity.id
_entity.type
_entity.pdbx_description
1 polymer ?
#
loop_
_entity_poly.entity_id
_entity_poly.type
_entity_poly.pdbx_seq_one_letter_code
_entity_poly.pdbx_strand_id
1 'polypeptide(L)'
;MISKKNLKNKRSLRIRSKVKRSANLRLCAFRSSKHIYIQVIDDKKGKTILSASSHDDSFKKNKGKPKEIAFKVGEKIGDLIKDNKITDKFTFDRGGYLYHGRIKELAMGIRSKGIKF
;
A
#
# COMPACT_ATOMS: atom_id res chain seq x y z
N MET A 1 -6.09 21.93 -21.59
CA MET A 1 -4.88 21.32 -21.03
C MET A 1 -5.19 20.55 -19.75
N ILE A 2 -4.77 19.30 -19.67
CA ILE A 2 -5.04 18.45 -18.50
C ILE A 2 -4.06 18.80 -17.38
N SER A 3 -4.57 19.07 -16.17
CA SER A 3 -3.74 19.37 -15.01
C SER A 3 -2.96 18.12 -14.55
N LYS A 4 -1.88 18.32 -13.79
CA LYS A 4 -1.11 17.22 -13.18
C LYS A 4 -2.00 16.32 -12.31
N LYS A 5 -2.97 16.89 -11.61
CA LYS A 5 -3.93 16.16 -10.78
C LYS A 5 -4.78 15.21 -11.63
N ASN A 6 -5.27 15.66 -12.78
CA ASN A 6 -6.10 14.84 -13.66
C ASN A 6 -5.29 13.70 -14.30
N LEU A 7 -4.03 13.93 -14.66
CA LEU A 7 -3.15 12.87 -15.17
C LEU A 7 -2.91 11.78 -14.15
N LYS A 8 -2.68 12.16 -12.88
CA LYS A 8 -2.51 11.20 -11.78
C LYS A 8 -3.77 10.35 -11.58
N ASN A 9 -4.94 10.96 -11.60
CA ASN A 9 -6.22 10.25 -11.46
C ASN A 9 -6.44 9.24 -12.58
N LYS A 10 -6.11 9.60 -13.82
CA LYS A 10 -6.20 8.67 -14.96
C LYS A 10 -5.28 7.47 -14.80
N ARG A 11 -4.04 7.68 -14.33
CA ARG A 11 -3.10 6.58 -14.06
C ARG A 11 -3.64 5.65 -12.98
N SER A 12 -4.17 6.20 -11.90
CA SER A 12 -4.76 5.41 -10.82
C SER A 12 -5.89 4.53 -11.30
N LEU A 13 -6.79 5.06 -12.13
CA LEU A 13 -7.91 4.30 -12.70
C LEU A 13 -7.45 3.14 -13.57
N ARG A 14 -6.43 3.33 -14.41
CA ARG A 14 -5.88 2.27 -15.25
C ARG A 14 -5.25 1.16 -14.42
N ILE A 15 -4.47 1.51 -13.41
CA ILE A 15 -3.82 0.55 -12.52
C ILE A 15 -4.88 -0.26 -11.78
N ARG A 16 -5.89 0.38 -11.23
CA ARG A 16 -6.98 -0.30 -10.51
C ARG A 16 -7.75 -1.26 -11.39
N SER A 17 -8.01 -0.90 -12.64
CA SER A 17 -8.69 -1.81 -13.59
C SER A 17 -7.89 -3.08 -13.83
N LYS A 18 -6.57 -2.99 -14.01
CA LYS A 18 -5.70 -4.15 -14.16
C LYS A 18 -5.68 -5.02 -12.90
N VAL A 19 -5.59 -4.40 -11.73
CA VAL A 19 -5.55 -5.09 -10.45
C VAL A 19 -6.82 -5.90 -10.23
N LYS A 20 -7.98 -5.32 -10.48
CA LYS A 20 -9.27 -6.00 -10.31
C LYS A 20 -9.41 -7.26 -11.17
N ARG A 21 -8.76 -7.30 -12.34
CA ARG A 21 -8.80 -8.46 -13.24
C ARG A 21 -7.86 -9.57 -12.82
N SER A 22 -6.74 -9.26 -12.16
CA SER A 22 -5.62 -10.17 -11.97
C SER A 22 -5.45 -10.70 -10.54
N ALA A 23 -6.12 -10.13 -9.54
CA ALA A 23 -5.90 -10.49 -8.15
C ALA A 23 -7.19 -10.53 -7.34
N ASN A 24 -7.20 -11.37 -6.29
CA ASN A 24 -8.31 -11.48 -5.36
C ASN A 24 -8.34 -10.29 -4.38
N LEU A 25 -7.17 -9.87 -3.92
CA LEU A 25 -7.02 -8.76 -2.98
C LEU A 25 -6.01 -7.74 -3.53
N ARG A 26 -6.21 -6.50 -3.14
CA ARG A 26 -5.38 -5.39 -3.58
C ARG A 26 -4.69 -4.73 -2.39
N LEU A 27 -3.37 -4.55 -2.50
CA LEU A 27 -2.58 -3.76 -1.57
C LEU A 27 -2.54 -2.33 -2.12
N CYS A 28 -3.31 -1.43 -1.53
CA CYS A 28 -3.40 -0.04 -2.00
C CYS A 28 -2.51 0.87 -1.17
N ALA A 29 -1.48 1.42 -1.79
CA ALA A 29 -0.55 2.34 -1.17
C ALA A 29 -0.85 3.78 -1.57
N PHE A 30 -0.83 4.69 -0.61
CA PHE A 30 -0.94 6.12 -0.87
C PHE A 30 -0.19 6.90 0.20
N ARG A 31 0.11 8.16 -0.09
CA ARG A 31 0.87 9.00 0.83
C ARG A 31 0.40 10.44 0.81
N SER A 32 0.55 11.11 1.97
CA SER A 32 0.53 12.56 2.08
C SER A 32 1.99 13.05 2.20
N SER A 33 2.18 14.36 2.41
CA SER A 33 3.51 14.91 2.62
C SER A 33 4.20 14.36 3.88
N LYS A 34 3.43 14.05 4.92
CA LYS A 34 3.95 13.62 6.23
C LYS A 34 3.82 12.13 6.49
N HIS A 35 2.84 11.46 5.89
CA HIS A 35 2.51 10.08 6.24
C HIS A 35 2.36 9.19 5.02
N ILE A 36 2.54 7.89 5.25
CA ILE A 36 2.32 6.86 4.24
C ILE A 36 1.29 5.87 4.78
N TYR A 37 0.46 5.35 3.89
CA TYR A 37 -0.67 4.49 4.21
C TYR A 37 -0.68 3.27 3.32
N ILE A 38 -1.14 2.14 3.87
CA ILE A 38 -1.38 0.92 3.10
C ILE A 38 -2.70 0.30 3.56
N GLN A 39 -3.49 -0.15 2.60
CA GLN A 39 -4.76 -0.84 2.86
C GLN A 39 -4.80 -2.14 2.08
N VAL A 40 -5.35 -3.18 2.70
CA VAL A 40 -5.70 -4.43 2.02
C VAL A 40 -7.18 -4.34 1.69
N ILE A 41 -7.51 -4.33 0.41
CA ILE A 41 -8.87 -4.11 -0.08
C ILE A 41 -9.36 -5.36 -0.80
N ASP A 42 -10.58 -5.79 -0.45
CA ASP A 42 -11.31 -6.82 -1.19
C ASP A 42 -12.28 -6.11 -2.13
N ASP A 43 -11.91 -6.01 -3.41
CA ASP A 43 -12.72 -5.32 -4.42
C ASP A 43 -14.04 -6.03 -4.71
N LYS A 44 -14.10 -7.34 -4.52
CA LYS A 44 -15.34 -8.10 -4.71
C LYS A 44 -16.40 -7.75 -3.67
N LYS A 45 -15.95 -7.55 -2.43
CA LYS A 45 -16.83 -7.18 -1.31
C LYS A 45 -16.90 -5.67 -1.09
N GLY A 46 -16.05 -4.89 -1.75
CA GLY A 46 -15.98 -3.44 -1.56
C GLY A 46 -15.54 -3.04 -0.15
N LYS A 47 -14.68 -3.84 0.48
CA LYS A 47 -14.27 -3.61 1.87
C LYS A 47 -12.76 -3.46 2.01
N THR A 48 -12.33 -2.57 2.92
CA THR A 48 -10.98 -2.55 3.43
C THR A 48 -10.87 -3.56 4.58
N ILE A 49 -10.05 -4.58 4.41
CA ILE A 49 -9.90 -5.66 5.39
C ILE A 49 -8.91 -5.29 6.48
N LEU A 50 -7.76 -4.75 6.07
CA LEU A 50 -6.67 -4.37 6.98
C LEU A 50 -6.11 -3.03 6.54
N SER A 51 -5.54 -2.29 7.49
CA SER A 51 -4.85 -1.03 7.19
C SER A 51 -3.69 -0.81 8.15
N ALA A 52 -2.70 -0.07 7.71
CA ALA A 52 -1.60 0.41 8.53
C ALA A 52 -1.11 1.74 7.97
N SER A 53 -0.57 2.59 8.83
CA SER A 53 -0.01 3.87 8.39
C SER A 53 1.07 4.34 9.36
N SER A 54 1.92 5.26 8.88
CA SER A 54 2.88 5.94 9.75
C SER A 54 2.22 6.86 10.76
N HIS A 55 0.92 7.12 10.60
CA HIS A 55 0.12 7.90 11.55
C HIS A 55 -0.37 7.08 12.73
N ASP A 56 -0.23 5.76 12.70
CA ASP A 56 -0.62 4.86 13.78
C ASP A 56 0.20 5.12 15.05
N ASP A 57 -0.40 4.85 16.23
CA ASP A 57 0.25 5.10 17.53
C ASP A 57 1.60 4.39 17.67
N SER A 58 1.75 3.21 17.06
CA SER A 58 3.01 2.47 17.09
C SER A 58 4.17 3.21 16.44
N PHE A 59 3.90 4.21 15.58
CA PHE A 59 4.91 4.99 14.88
C PHE A 59 5.05 6.43 15.36
N LYS A 60 4.19 6.90 16.27
CA LYS A 60 4.21 8.31 16.73
C LYS A 60 5.54 8.75 17.33
N LYS A 61 6.24 7.86 18.03
CA LYS A 61 7.53 8.14 18.64
C LYS A 61 8.73 7.77 17.75
N ASN A 62 8.46 7.29 16.55
CA ASN A 62 9.53 6.87 15.64
C ASN A 62 10.07 8.08 14.88
N LYS A 63 11.32 8.44 15.19
CA LYS A 63 12.00 9.58 14.57
C LYS A 63 12.86 9.17 13.36
N GLY A 64 12.63 7.99 12.80
CA GLY A 64 13.36 7.50 11.63
C GLY A 64 13.08 8.32 10.38
N LYS A 65 13.92 8.12 9.37
CA LYS A 65 13.73 8.76 8.06
C LYS A 65 12.43 8.27 7.40
N PRO A 66 11.79 9.09 6.54
CA PRO A 66 10.54 8.68 5.89
C PRO A 66 10.59 7.33 5.19
N LYS A 67 11.70 6.99 4.55
CA LYS A 67 11.87 5.69 3.88
C LYS A 67 11.93 4.53 4.87
N GLU A 68 12.61 4.71 5.99
CA GLU A 68 12.69 3.70 7.05
C GLU A 68 11.33 3.45 7.69
N ILE A 69 10.59 4.52 7.94
CA ILE A 69 9.22 4.44 8.48
C ILE A 69 8.31 3.70 7.49
N ALA A 70 8.42 4.01 6.19
CA ALA A 70 7.64 3.34 5.15
C ALA A 70 7.91 1.83 5.13
N PHE A 71 9.18 1.43 5.23
CA PHE A 71 9.53 0.01 5.32
C PHE A 71 8.88 -0.66 6.54
N LYS A 72 8.91 -0.01 7.69
CA LYS A 72 8.29 -0.51 8.93
C LYS A 72 6.77 -0.62 8.82
N VAL A 73 6.13 0.33 8.14
CA VAL A 73 4.68 0.25 7.87
C VAL A 73 4.38 -0.97 7.00
N GLY A 74 5.22 -1.23 5.99
CA GLY A 74 5.12 -2.42 5.16
C GLY A 74 5.27 -3.70 5.96
N GLU A 75 6.24 -3.75 6.87
CA GLU A 75 6.42 -4.90 7.77
C GLU A 75 5.18 -5.11 8.65
N LYS A 76 4.61 -4.04 9.18
CA LYS A 76 3.41 -4.10 10.02
C LYS A 76 2.22 -4.71 9.26
N ILE A 77 1.95 -4.25 8.04
CA ILE A 77 0.83 -4.80 7.26
C ILE A 77 1.12 -6.26 6.88
N GLY A 78 2.37 -6.61 6.59
CA GLY A 78 2.78 -7.99 6.33
C GLY A 78 2.49 -8.90 7.52
N ASP A 79 2.81 -8.46 8.72
CA ASP A 79 2.51 -9.19 9.95
C ASP A 79 1.00 -9.34 10.16
N LEU A 80 0.22 -8.29 9.91
CA LEU A 80 -1.24 -8.34 10.03
C LEU A 80 -1.85 -9.35 9.04
N ILE A 81 -1.32 -9.40 7.82
CA ILE A 81 -1.76 -10.37 6.81
C ILE A 81 -1.51 -11.79 7.30
N LYS A 82 -0.32 -12.06 7.85
CA LYS A 82 0.03 -13.37 8.40
C LYS A 82 -0.82 -13.74 9.60
N ASP A 83 -0.99 -12.80 10.54
CA ASP A 83 -1.77 -13.01 11.76
C ASP A 83 -3.22 -13.34 11.45
N ASN A 84 -3.77 -12.77 10.39
CA ASN A 84 -5.14 -13.03 9.93
C ASN A 84 -5.23 -14.22 8.97
N LYS A 85 -4.11 -14.92 8.74
CA LYS A 85 -4.04 -16.13 7.90
C LYS A 85 -4.57 -15.91 6.48
N ILE A 86 -4.33 -14.73 5.92
CA ILE A 86 -4.76 -14.39 4.56
C ILE A 86 -3.75 -14.99 3.58
N THR A 87 -4.21 -15.92 2.75
CA THR A 87 -3.38 -16.62 1.75
C THR A 87 -3.75 -16.25 0.32
N ASP A 88 -4.63 -15.27 0.15
CA ASP A 88 -5.08 -14.81 -1.14
C ASP A 88 -3.94 -14.22 -1.97
N LYS A 89 -4.12 -14.23 -3.27
CA LYS A 89 -3.18 -13.58 -4.18
C LYS A 89 -3.36 -12.06 -4.09
N PHE A 90 -2.24 -11.35 -4.01
CA PHE A 90 -2.22 -9.89 -3.90
C PHE A 90 -1.72 -9.23 -5.18
N THR A 91 -2.23 -8.04 -5.45
CA THR A 91 -1.66 -7.11 -6.43
C THR A 91 -1.41 -5.78 -5.73
N PHE A 92 -0.25 -5.17 -6.02
CA PHE A 92 0.14 -3.91 -5.43
C PHE A 92 -0.35 -2.73 -6.28
N ASP A 93 -1.25 -1.93 -5.71
CA ASP A 93 -1.76 -0.69 -6.33
C ASP A 93 -1.06 0.50 -5.67
N ARG A 94 -0.18 1.14 -6.41
CA ARG A 94 0.55 2.31 -5.92
C ARG A 94 -0.23 3.64 -6.07
N GLY A 95 -1.50 3.59 -6.47
CA GLY A 95 -2.37 4.77 -6.52
C GLY A 95 -1.92 5.86 -7.48
N GLY A 96 -1.21 5.51 -8.55
CA GLY A 96 -0.67 6.48 -9.51
C GLY A 96 0.68 7.08 -9.08
N TYR A 97 1.18 6.80 -7.88
CA TYR A 97 2.52 7.20 -7.45
C TYR A 97 3.59 6.40 -8.18
N LEU A 98 4.76 7.00 -8.38
CA LEU A 98 5.89 6.28 -8.94
C LEU A 98 6.39 5.23 -7.95
N TYR A 99 6.84 4.08 -8.47
CA TYR A 99 7.47 3.04 -7.66
C TYR A 99 8.90 3.48 -7.29
N HIS A 100 8.97 4.43 -6.35
CA HIS A 100 10.20 5.07 -5.95
C HIS A 100 10.09 5.57 -4.50
N GLY A 101 11.22 5.74 -3.84
CA GLY A 101 11.28 6.31 -2.50
C GLY A 101 10.41 5.56 -1.50
N ARG A 102 9.54 6.27 -0.80
CA ARG A 102 8.69 5.70 0.26
C ARG A 102 7.77 4.58 -0.23
N ILE A 103 7.22 4.72 -1.42
CA ILE A 103 6.32 3.69 -1.98
C ILE A 103 7.09 2.38 -2.23
N LYS A 104 8.31 2.48 -2.76
CA LYS A 104 9.19 1.32 -2.95
C LYS A 104 9.55 0.66 -1.63
N GLU A 105 9.94 1.46 -0.63
CA GLU A 105 10.30 0.94 0.70
C GLU A 105 9.12 0.25 1.38
N LEU A 106 7.92 0.79 1.23
CA LEU A 106 6.70 0.17 1.73
C LEU A 106 6.50 -1.21 1.11
N ALA A 107 6.61 -1.32 -0.21
CA ALA A 107 6.48 -2.60 -0.92
C ALA A 107 7.56 -3.60 -0.48
N MET A 108 8.81 -3.14 -0.31
CA MET A 108 9.90 -3.98 0.15
C MET A 108 9.67 -4.48 1.57
N GLY A 109 9.13 -3.64 2.45
CA GLY A 109 8.77 -4.04 3.81
C GLY A 109 7.72 -5.15 3.83
N ILE A 110 6.71 -5.04 2.98
CA ILE A 110 5.66 -6.08 2.85
C ILE A 110 6.29 -7.39 2.36
N ARG A 111 7.13 -7.31 1.32
CA ARG A 111 7.79 -8.49 0.74
C ARG A 111 8.74 -9.16 1.73
N SER A 112 9.37 -8.38 2.61
CA SER A 112 10.30 -8.91 3.62
C SER A 112 9.60 -9.88 4.59
N LYS A 113 8.30 -9.79 4.72
CA LYS A 113 7.47 -10.68 5.54
C LYS A 113 6.98 -11.92 4.79
N GLY A 114 7.45 -12.13 3.56
CA GLY A 114 7.07 -13.30 2.76
C GLY A 114 5.78 -13.15 1.98
N ILE A 115 5.20 -11.97 1.96
CA ILE A 115 4.01 -11.70 1.16
C ILE A 115 4.42 -11.56 -0.31
N LYS A 116 3.79 -12.30 -1.19
CA LYS A 116 4.09 -12.32 -2.62
C LYS A 116 3.13 -11.46 -3.42
N PHE A 117 3.67 -10.64 -4.27
CA PHE A 117 2.88 -9.86 -5.24
C PHE A 117 3.79 -9.33 -6.36
#